data_f459705c1a4462d92d4764a233ed8e7b
#
_entry.id   f459705c1a4462d92d4764a233ed8e7b
#
_cell.length_a   1.000
_cell.length_b   1.000
_cell.length_c   1.000
_cell.angle_alpha   90.00
_cell.angle_beta   90.00
_cell.angle_gamma   90.00
#
_symmetry.space_group_name_H-M   'P 1'
#
loop_
_entity.id
_entity.type
_entity.pdbx_description
1 polymer ?
#
loop_
_entity_poly.entity_id
_entity_poly.type
_entity_poly.pdbx_seq_one_letter_code
_entity_poly.pdbx_strand_id
1 'polypeptide(L)'
;MSELIAKRYIKALKNDMDAKALENISEIFSGLALSFKDEKFLNVISNPAVSSQDKTNIILDAVKSAKSEKVNNFIKLLGENNRLNVIPSLSAALNKDIAQSTKTYTGVVYSDSDIDASVIKNLGDGLGKKYDSKITLDFVKSEFNGIKVDVEDLGIEINFSKSRINDQIIEHIAKAI
;
A
#
# COMPACT_ATOMS: atom_id res chain seq x y z
N MET A 1 12.85 -11.85 4.84
CA MET A 1 12.53 -13.24 4.40
C MET A 1 11.08 -13.37 3.91
N SER A 2 10.10 -12.79 4.57
CA SER A 2 8.66 -12.80 4.19
C SER A 2 8.39 -12.25 2.79
N GLU A 3 9.11 -11.21 2.37
CA GLU A 3 8.91 -10.58 1.05
C GLU A 3 9.29 -11.49 -0.13
N LEU A 4 10.36 -12.25 -0.02
CA LEU A 4 10.75 -13.23 -1.05
C LEU A 4 9.71 -14.34 -1.19
N ILE A 5 9.13 -14.76 -0.08
CA ILE A 5 8.06 -15.75 -0.05
C ILE A 5 6.81 -15.16 -0.71
N ALA A 6 6.44 -13.92 -0.35
CA ALA A 6 5.31 -13.22 -0.95
C ALA A 6 5.46 -13.10 -2.48
N LYS A 7 6.61 -12.70 -2.98
CA LYS A 7 6.88 -12.62 -4.43
C LYS A 7 6.71 -13.96 -5.16
N ARG A 8 7.09 -15.07 -4.54
CA ARG A 8 6.86 -16.41 -5.12
C ARG A 8 5.38 -16.75 -5.23
N TYR A 9 4.60 -16.46 -4.19
CA TYR A 9 3.16 -16.67 -4.21
C TYR A 9 2.46 -15.79 -5.24
N ILE A 10 2.83 -14.52 -5.34
CA ILE A 10 2.28 -13.60 -6.35
C ILE A 10 2.56 -14.11 -7.76
N LYS A 11 3.78 -14.57 -8.03
CA LYS A 11 4.12 -15.14 -9.33
C LYS A 11 3.26 -16.35 -9.67
N ALA A 12 2.96 -17.22 -8.70
CA ALA A 12 2.07 -18.35 -8.88
C ALA A 12 0.63 -17.92 -9.13
N LEU A 13 0.13 -16.94 -8.36
CA LEU A 13 -1.22 -16.37 -8.53
C LEU A 13 -1.41 -15.73 -9.91
N LYS A 14 -0.42 -15.02 -10.42
CA LYS A 14 -0.46 -14.40 -11.77
C LYS A 14 -0.52 -15.42 -12.90
N ASN A 15 0.02 -16.59 -12.71
CA ASN A 15 -0.05 -17.64 -13.72
C ASN A 15 -1.45 -18.31 -13.78
N ASP A 16 -2.21 -18.25 -12.68
CA ASP A 16 -3.49 -18.95 -12.54
C ASP A 16 -4.72 -18.00 -12.60
N MET A 17 -4.49 -16.68 -12.56
CA MET A 17 -5.54 -15.69 -12.41
C MET A 17 -5.40 -14.53 -13.38
N ASP A 18 -6.55 -13.99 -13.83
CA ASP A 18 -6.62 -12.76 -14.60
C ASP A 18 -6.45 -11.51 -13.69
N ALA A 19 -6.26 -10.35 -14.32
CA ALA A 19 -6.03 -9.09 -13.61
C ALA A 19 -7.17 -8.74 -12.64
N LYS A 20 -8.43 -8.98 -13.03
CA LYS A 20 -9.60 -8.68 -12.21
C LYS A 20 -9.69 -9.58 -10.96
N ALA A 21 -9.33 -10.85 -11.10
CA ALA A 21 -9.25 -11.77 -9.96
C ALA A 21 -8.13 -11.37 -8.99
N LEU A 22 -6.99 -10.90 -9.51
CA LEU A 22 -5.88 -10.40 -8.70
C LEU A 22 -6.25 -9.13 -7.93
N GLU A 23 -6.98 -8.19 -8.55
CA GLU A 23 -7.51 -6.99 -7.88
C GLU A 23 -8.44 -7.38 -6.73
N ASN A 24 -9.40 -8.28 -6.97
CA ASN A 24 -10.33 -8.75 -5.93
C ASN A 24 -9.58 -9.42 -4.76
N ILE A 25 -8.58 -10.26 -5.05
CA ILE A 25 -7.74 -10.86 -4.02
C ILE A 25 -6.98 -9.79 -3.25
N SER A 26 -6.44 -8.79 -3.94
CA SER A 26 -5.71 -7.69 -3.33
C SER A 26 -6.57 -6.92 -2.32
N GLU A 27 -7.81 -6.62 -2.66
CA GLU A 27 -8.76 -5.96 -1.75
C GLU A 27 -9.04 -6.81 -0.50
N ILE A 28 -9.31 -8.11 -0.68
CA ILE A 28 -9.57 -9.04 0.42
C ILE A 28 -8.34 -9.14 1.33
N PHE A 29 -7.15 -9.30 0.76
CA PHE A 29 -5.92 -9.40 1.55
C PHE A 29 -5.53 -8.07 2.20
N SER A 30 -5.88 -6.93 1.62
CA SER A 30 -5.69 -5.62 2.24
C SER A 30 -6.56 -5.45 3.47
N GLY A 31 -7.84 -5.83 3.39
CA GLY A 31 -8.73 -5.88 4.54
C GLY A 31 -8.24 -6.83 5.64
N LEU A 32 -7.79 -8.03 5.24
CA LEU A 32 -7.25 -9.01 6.18
C LEU A 32 -5.95 -8.53 6.83
N ALA A 33 -5.06 -7.86 6.09
CA ALA A 33 -3.82 -7.30 6.62
C ALA A 33 -4.05 -6.25 7.72
N LEU A 34 -5.18 -5.54 7.68
CA LEU A 34 -5.57 -4.63 8.76
C LEU A 34 -5.85 -5.38 10.07
N SER A 35 -6.43 -6.59 9.99
CA SER A 35 -6.66 -7.42 11.18
C SER A 35 -5.36 -7.84 11.86
N PHE A 36 -4.25 -7.93 11.13
CA PHE A 36 -2.93 -8.21 11.71
C PHE A 36 -2.33 -7.03 12.50
N LYS A 37 -2.95 -5.84 12.46
CA LYS A 37 -2.59 -4.71 13.34
C LYS A 37 -3.23 -4.83 14.73
N ASP A 38 -4.27 -5.65 14.87
CA ASP A 38 -4.88 -5.95 16.17
C ASP A 38 -4.01 -6.94 16.94
N GLU A 39 -3.58 -6.55 18.15
CA GLU A 39 -2.69 -7.37 18.97
C GLU A 39 -3.32 -8.71 19.37
N LYS A 40 -4.62 -8.76 19.60
CA LYS A 40 -5.31 -10.00 19.97
C LYS A 40 -5.31 -10.99 18.82
N PHE A 41 -5.61 -10.50 17.62
CA PHE A 41 -5.57 -11.31 16.40
C PHE A 41 -4.14 -11.82 16.13
N LEU A 42 -3.16 -10.93 16.19
CA LEU A 42 -1.76 -11.27 15.98
C LEU A 42 -1.27 -12.31 17.00
N ASN A 43 -1.64 -12.16 18.26
CA ASN A 43 -1.30 -13.11 19.34
C ASN A 43 -1.86 -14.51 19.06
N VAL A 44 -3.10 -14.62 18.57
CA VAL A 44 -3.69 -15.92 18.21
C VAL A 44 -2.97 -16.56 17.02
N ILE A 45 -2.73 -15.80 15.96
CA ILE A 45 -2.08 -16.31 14.74
C ILE A 45 -0.61 -16.69 15.00
N SER A 46 0.08 -15.96 15.88
CA SER A 46 1.50 -16.20 16.22
C SER A 46 1.69 -17.25 17.31
N ASN A 47 0.63 -17.62 18.04
CA ASN A 47 0.74 -18.54 19.19
C ASN A 47 1.08 -19.95 18.71
N PRO A 48 2.19 -20.56 19.14
CA PRO A 48 2.55 -21.93 18.78
C PRO A 48 1.62 -22.99 19.35
N ALA A 49 0.87 -22.68 20.43
CA ALA A 49 -0.08 -23.61 21.04
C ALA A 49 -1.40 -23.74 20.26
N VAL A 50 -1.71 -22.79 19.35
CA VAL A 50 -2.89 -22.87 18.48
C VAL A 50 -2.53 -23.68 17.23
N SER A 51 -3.36 -24.66 16.88
CA SER A 51 -3.11 -25.50 15.71
C SER A 51 -3.16 -24.68 14.40
N SER A 52 -2.40 -25.11 13.40
CA SER A 52 -2.43 -24.48 12.06
C SER A 52 -3.83 -24.51 11.45
N GLN A 53 -4.59 -25.55 11.72
CA GLN A 53 -5.97 -25.70 11.24
C GLN A 53 -6.90 -24.66 11.87
N ASP A 54 -6.81 -24.44 13.19
CA ASP A 54 -7.64 -23.44 13.88
C ASP A 54 -7.31 -22.04 13.42
N LYS A 55 -6.02 -21.70 13.26
CA LYS A 55 -5.59 -20.43 12.67
C LYS A 55 -6.15 -20.22 11.27
N THR A 56 -6.11 -21.26 10.45
CA THR A 56 -6.64 -21.22 9.08
C THR A 56 -8.15 -20.99 9.10
N ASN A 57 -8.89 -21.67 9.97
CA ASN A 57 -10.32 -21.52 10.09
C ASN A 57 -10.71 -20.09 10.53
N ILE A 58 -10.00 -19.49 11.48
CA ILE A 58 -10.21 -18.10 11.91
C ILE A 58 -10.08 -17.14 10.73
N ILE A 59 -9.05 -17.32 9.88
CA ILE A 59 -8.86 -16.46 8.71
C ILE A 59 -9.93 -16.72 7.64
N LEU A 60 -10.30 -17.98 7.41
CA LEU A 60 -11.37 -18.33 6.47
C LEU A 60 -12.72 -17.73 6.90
N ASP A 61 -13.03 -17.72 8.18
CA ASP A 61 -14.24 -17.10 8.71
C ASP A 61 -14.22 -15.57 8.52
N ALA A 62 -13.06 -14.93 8.69
CA ALA A 62 -12.90 -13.50 8.46
C ALA A 62 -13.15 -13.10 6.98
N VAL A 63 -12.81 -13.95 6.02
CA VAL A 63 -12.99 -13.69 4.58
C VAL A 63 -14.24 -14.33 3.98
N LYS A 64 -15.07 -14.97 4.79
CA LYS A 64 -16.27 -15.72 4.35
C LYS A 64 -17.24 -14.87 3.52
N SER A 65 -17.35 -13.58 3.83
CA SER A 65 -18.19 -12.63 3.10
C SER A 65 -17.76 -12.42 1.65
N ALA A 66 -16.50 -12.64 1.32
CA ALA A 66 -15.94 -12.47 -0.02
C ALA A 66 -16.36 -13.57 -1.00
N LYS A 67 -16.86 -14.73 -0.51
CA LYS A 67 -17.37 -15.88 -1.31
C LYS A 67 -16.44 -16.30 -2.46
N SER A 68 -15.13 -16.21 -2.28
CA SER A 68 -14.14 -16.55 -3.30
C SER A 68 -13.47 -17.88 -2.98
N GLU A 69 -13.76 -18.91 -3.76
CA GLU A 69 -13.11 -20.22 -3.60
C GLU A 69 -11.59 -20.15 -3.79
N LYS A 70 -11.13 -19.32 -4.72
CA LYS A 70 -9.69 -19.13 -4.97
C LYS A 70 -8.97 -18.56 -3.75
N VAL A 71 -9.57 -17.55 -3.10
CA VAL A 71 -9.04 -16.99 -1.84
C VAL A 71 -9.02 -18.04 -0.74
N ASN A 72 -10.11 -18.80 -0.59
CA ASN A 72 -10.20 -19.84 0.43
C ASN A 72 -9.13 -20.93 0.23
N ASN A 73 -8.93 -21.38 -0.99
CA ASN A 73 -7.92 -22.39 -1.32
C ASN A 73 -6.51 -21.86 -1.08
N PHE A 74 -6.28 -20.58 -1.40
CA PHE A 74 -5.00 -19.95 -1.17
C PHE A 74 -4.69 -19.78 0.33
N ILE A 75 -5.68 -19.41 1.15
CA ILE A 75 -5.54 -19.34 2.61
C ILE A 75 -5.25 -20.71 3.20
N LYS A 76 -5.93 -21.76 2.73
CA LYS A 76 -5.65 -23.15 3.14
C LYS A 76 -4.21 -23.56 2.82
N LEU A 77 -3.74 -23.23 1.61
CA LEU A 77 -2.36 -23.48 1.21
C LEU A 77 -1.34 -22.77 2.11
N LEU A 78 -1.61 -21.52 2.48
CA LEU A 78 -0.77 -20.78 3.43
C LEU A 78 -0.79 -21.42 4.83
N GLY A 79 -1.96 -21.91 5.27
CA GLY A 79 -2.13 -22.60 6.54
C GLY A 79 -1.35 -23.91 6.61
N GLU A 80 -1.48 -24.76 5.59
CA GLU A 80 -0.75 -26.05 5.47
C GLU A 80 0.78 -25.83 5.52
N ASN A 81 1.26 -24.74 4.95
CA ASN A 81 2.67 -24.39 4.96
C ASN A 81 3.12 -23.59 6.21
N ASN A 82 2.25 -23.37 7.19
CA ASN A 82 2.51 -22.53 8.37
C ASN A 82 2.97 -21.11 8.02
N ARG A 83 2.37 -20.51 6.98
CA ARG A 83 2.77 -19.20 6.42
C ARG A 83 1.68 -18.14 6.49
N LEU A 84 0.70 -18.29 7.37
CA LEU A 84 -0.38 -17.29 7.54
C LEU A 84 0.15 -15.91 7.94
N ASN A 85 1.26 -15.86 8.67
CA ASN A 85 1.95 -14.62 9.04
C ASN A 85 2.56 -13.84 7.86
N VAL A 86 2.61 -14.43 6.67
CA VAL A 86 3.10 -13.75 5.44
C VAL A 86 2.00 -12.88 4.80
N ILE A 87 0.74 -13.03 5.21
CA ILE A 87 -0.42 -12.32 4.63
C ILE A 87 -0.20 -10.80 4.53
N PRO A 88 0.28 -10.07 5.55
CA PRO A 88 0.53 -8.63 5.42
C PRO A 88 1.57 -8.29 4.35
N SER A 89 2.67 -9.05 4.31
CA SER A 89 3.72 -8.85 3.31
C SER A 89 3.25 -9.20 1.90
N LEU A 90 2.36 -10.20 1.79
CA LEU A 90 1.77 -10.62 0.53
C LEU A 90 0.79 -9.57 0.02
N SER A 91 -0.03 -8.99 0.89
CA SER A 91 -0.94 -7.88 0.55
C SER A 91 -0.15 -6.68 0.01
N ALA A 92 0.87 -6.24 0.74
CA ALA A 92 1.71 -5.11 0.31
C ALA A 92 2.39 -5.36 -1.05
N ALA A 93 2.96 -6.55 -1.24
CA ALA A 93 3.64 -6.89 -2.48
C ALA A 93 2.66 -7.07 -3.66
N LEU A 94 1.44 -7.57 -3.42
CA LEU A 94 0.40 -7.70 -4.44
C LEU A 94 -0.12 -6.33 -4.87
N ASN A 95 -0.40 -5.43 -3.93
CA ASN A 95 -0.80 -4.06 -4.22
C ASN A 95 0.25 -3.34 -5.07
N LYS A 96 1.52 -3.49 -4.71
CA LYS A 96 2.63 -2.91 -5.47
C LYS A 96 2.73 -3.48 -6.89
N ASP A 97 2.57 -4.78 -7.05
CA ASP A 97 2.62 -5.45 -8.37
C ASP A 97 1.45 -5.00 -9.26
N ILE A 98 0.23 -4.87 -8.70
CA ILE A 98 -0.95 -4.36 -9.41
C ILE A 98 -0.72 -2.88 -9.79
N ALA A 99 -0.27 -2.04 -8.85
CA ALA A 99 0.02 -0.64 -9.11
C ALA A 99 1.02 -0.46 -10.27
N GLN A 100 2.08 -1.26 -10.29
CA GLN A 100 3.06 -1.26 -11.37
C GLN A 100 2.48 -1.71 -12.71
N SER A 101 1.64 -2.75 -12.71
CA SER A 101 1.05 -3.28 -13.95
C SER A 101 -0.03 -2.38 -14.54
N THR A 102 -0.80 -1.69 -13.70
CA THR A 102 -1.85 -0.74 -14.10
C THR A 102 -1.33 0.69 -14.25
N LYS A 103 -0.09 0.96 -13.86
CA LYS A 103 0.49 2.31 -13.74
C LYS A 103 -0.39 3.27 -12.93
N THR A 104 -1.07 2.74 -11.91
CA THR A 104 -1.94 3.52 -11.04
C THR A 104 -1.36 3.51 -9.64
N TYR A 105 -1.06 4.69 -9.12
CA TYR A 105 -0.39 4.86 -7.84
C TYR A 105 -1.18 5.77 -6.92
N THR A 106 -1.06 5.54 -5.63
CA THR A 106 -1.60 6.43 -4.60
C THR A 106 -0.45 7.04 -3.83
N GLY A 107 -0.54 8.34 -3.59
CA GLY A 107 0.43 9.07 -2.79
C GLY A 107 -0.26 9.91 -1.73
N VAL A 108 0.55 10.50 -0.85
CA VAL A 108 0.07 11.35 0.24
C VAL A 108 0.73 12.72 0.15
N VAL A 109 -0.09 13.75 0.36
CA VAL A 109 0.36 15.15 0.48
C VAL A 109 0.28 15.54 1.94
N TYR A 110 1.41 15.92 2.50
CA TYR A 110 1.51 16.43 3.86
C TYR A 110 1.70 17.93 3.85
N SER A 111 0.96 18.67 4.70
CA SER A 111 1.14 20.11 4.92
C SER A 111 0.64 20.52 6.30
N ASP A 112 1.20 21.65 6.82
CA ASP A 112 0.73 22.35 8.02
C ASP A 112 -0.57 23.12 7.79
N SER A 113 -0.83 23.48 6.55
CA SER A 113 -1.99 24.29 6.13
C SER A 113 -2.93 23.45 5.27
N ASP A 114 -4.21 23.75 5.34
CA ASP A 114 -5.21 23.09 4.50
C ASP A 114 -4.97 23.45 3.02
N ILE A 115 -5.01 22.46 2.17
CA ILE A 115 -4.81 22.59 0.72
C ILE A 115 -6.15 22.26 0.03
N ASP A 116 -6.53 23.11 -0.92
CA ASP A 116 -7.73 22.91 -1.70
C ASP A 116 -7.66 21.57 -2.50
N ALA A 117 -8.76 20.83 -2.50
CA ALA A 117 -8.83 19.56 -3.19
C ALA A 117 -8.54 19.66 -4.71
N SER A 118 -8.85 20.81 -5.31
CA SER A 118 -8.53 21.08 -6.72
C SER A 118 -7.02 21.18 -6.95
N VAL A 119 -6.28 21.75 -6.01
CA VAL A 119 -4.81 21.85 -6.08
C VAL A 119 -4.17 20.48 -5.93
N ILE A 120 -4.66 19.66 -4.99
CA ILE A 120 -4.20 18.28 -4.78
C ILE A 120 -4.42 17.44 -6.05
N LYS A 121 -5.60 17.56 -6.65
CA LYS A 121 -5.93 16.89 -7.91
C LYS A 121 -5.01 17.34 -9.05
N ASN A 122 -4.81 18.64 -9.23
CA ASN A 122 -3.92 19.18 -10.27
C ASN A 122 -2.48 18.72 -10.07
N LEU A 123 -2.03 18.60 -8.83
CA LEU A 123 -0.71 18.08 -8.49
C LEU A 123 -0.57 16.60 -8.88
N GLY A 124 -1.59 15.79 -8.56
CA GLY A 124 -1.67 14.39 -8.97
C GLY A 124 -1.65 14.23 -10.49
N ASP A 125 -2.44 15.01 -11.21
CA ASP A 125 -2.49 15.01 -12.68
C ASP A 125 -1.15 15.45 -13.29
N GLY A 126 -0.49 16.45 -12.71
CA GLY A 126 0.84 16.92 -13.13
C GLY A 126 1.93 15.87 -12.97
N LEU A 127 1.95 15.21 -11.81
CA LEU A 127 2.85 14.09 -11.55
C LEU A 127 2.53 12.91 -12.47
N GLY A 128 1.25 12.60 -12.66
CA GLY A 128 0.81 11.55 -13.58
C GLY A 128 1.33 11.74 -15.00
N LYS A 129 1.25 12.95 -15.55
CA LYS A 129 1.80 13.29 -16.86
C LYS A 129 3.31 13.14 -16.91
N LYS A 130 4.02 13.56 -15.86
CA LYS A 130 5.49 13.49 -15.80
C LYS A 130 5.99 12.05 -15.75
N TYR A 131 5.27 11.16 -15.08
CA TYR A 131 5.70 9.77 -14.87
C TYR A 131 4.92 8.75 -15.72
N ASP A 132 4.15 9.21 -16.70
CA ASP A 132 3.32 8.35 -17.57
C ASP A 132 2.47 7.37 -16.76
N SER A 133 1.76 7.89 -15.76
CA SER A 133 1.04 7.11 -14.76
C SER A 133 -0.21 7.85 -14.28
N LYS A 134 -1.15 7.14 -13.69
CA LYS A 134 -2.27 7.75 -12.99
C LYS A 134 -1.93 7.85 -11.50
N ILE A 135 -1.82 9.07 -10.98
CA ILE A 135 -1.47 9.30 -9.58
C ILE A 135 -2.64 9.97 -8.86
N THR A 136 -3.13 9.32 -7.82
CA THR A 136 -4.13 9.88 -6.90
C THR A 136 -3.43 10.28 -5.61
N LEU A 137 -3.72 11.49 -5.12
CA LEU A 137 -3.10 12.01 -3.90
C LEU A 137 -4.15 12.23 -2.82
N ASP A 138 -3.87 11.72 -1.63
CA ASP A 138 -4.64 11.96 -0.42
C ASP A 138 -3.96 13.03 0.43
N PHE A 139 -4.75 13.86 1.12
CA PHE A 139 -4.22 14.91 1.97
C PHE A 139 -4.17 14.46 3.43
N VAL A 140 -3.04 14.68 4.07
CA VAL A 140 -2.85 14.46 5.51
C VAL A 140 -2.25 15.70 6.14
N LYS A 141 -2.96 16.27 7.10
CA LYS A 141 -2.47 17.43 7.89
C LYS A 141 -1.31 16.98 8.77
N SER A 142 -0.19 17.68 8.70
CA SER A 142 1.03 17.37 9.45
C SER A 142 1.72 18.66 9.91
N GLU A 143 2.69 18.54 10.78
CA GLU A 143 3.50 19.68 11.25
C GLU A 143 4.59 20.11 10.24
N PHE A 144 4.58 19.56 9.03
CA PHE A 144 5.55 19.88 8.01
C PHE A 144 5.30 21.31 7.46
N ASN A 145 6.20 22.23 7.76
CA ASN A 145 6.12 23.63 7.31
C ASN A 145 6.39 23.74 5.80
N GLY A 146 5.36 23.51 5.00
CA GLY A 146 5.42 23.47 3.55
C GLY A 146 4.52 22.39 2.96
N ILE A 147 4.91 21.85 1.82
CA ILE A 147 4.23 20.76 1.13
C ILE A 147 5.22 19.62 0.91
N LYS A 148 4.89 18.43 1.43
CA LYS A 148 5.60 17.20 1.14
C LYS A 148 4.68 16.27 0.37
N VAL A 149 5.13 15.74 -0.75
CA VAL A 149 4.42 14.74 -1.54
C VAL A 149 5.21 13.46 -1.50
N ASP A 150 4.57 12.38 -1.14
CA ASP A 150 5.15 11.04 -1.07
C ASP A 150 4.34 10.06 -1.90
N VAL A 151 4.97 9.41 -2.87
CA VAL A 151 4.39 8.31 -3.64
C VAL A 151 5.32 7.11 -3.50
N GLU A 152 5.13 6.36 -2.42
CA GLU A 152 6.04 5.31 -1.95
C GLU A 152 6.32 4.26 -3.04
N ASP A 153 5.29 3.80 -3.76
CA ASP A 153 5.42 2.77 -4.80
C ASP A 153 6.24 3.21 -6.01
N LEU A 154 6.32 4.51 -6.27
CA LEU A 154 7.18 5.10 -7.31
C LEU A 154 8.54 5.55 -6.76
N GLY A 155 8.74 5.54 -5.45
CA GLY A 155 9.93 6.08 -4.82
C GLY A 155 10.06 7.59 -5.01
N ILE A 156 8.95 8.31 -5.15
CA ILE A 156 8.92 9.76 -5.34
C ILE A 156 8.66 10.42 -3.99
N GLU A 157 9.60 11.22 -3.54
CA GLU A 157 9.44 12.13 -2.43
C GLU A 157 9.80 13.56 -2.88
N ILE A 158 8.84 14.47 -2.79
CA ILE A 158 9.02 15.88 -3.19
C ILE A 158 8.73 16.75 -1.97
N ASN A 159 9.72 17.54 -1.58
CA ASN A 159 9.63 18.44 -0.42
C ASN A 159 9.77 19.89 -0.88
N PHE A 160 8.74 20.69 -0.57
CA PHE A 160 8.75 22.15 -0.70
C PHE A 160 8.59 22.77 0.67
N SER A 161 9.69 23.05 1.38
CA SER A 161 9.62 23.78 2.66
C SER A 161 9.55 25.31 2.39
N LYS A 162 8.76 26.01 3.20
CA LYS A 162 8.65 27.49 3.12
C LYS A 162 10.00 28.17 3.38
N SER A 163 10.82 27.63 4.29
CA SER A 163 12.17 28.12 4.55
C SER A 163 13.06 28.04 3.31
N ARG A 164 13.09 26.91 2.64
CA ARG A 164 13.92 26.70 1.44
C ARG A 164 13.52 27.60 0.28
N ILE A 165 12.22 27.86 0.11
CA ILE A 165 11.73 28.81 -0.91
C ILE A 165 12.18 30.21 -0.57
N ASN A 166 12.06 30.64 0.70
CA ASN A 166 12.52 31.95 1.15
C ASN A 166 14.04 32.13 0.94
N ASP A 167 14.83 31.12 1.28
CA ASP A 167 16.29 31.14 1.08
C ASP A 167 16.65 31.28 -0.40
N GLN A 168 15.96 30.57 -1.30
CA GLN A 168 16.17 30.68 -2.75
C GLN A 168 15.78 32.07 -3.29
N ILE A 169 14.69 32.67 -2.79
CA ILE A 169 14.27 34.01 -3.15
C ILE A 169 15.33 35.03 -2.70
N ILE A 170 15.81 34.94 -1.46
CA ILE A 170 16.87 35.82 -0.91
C ILE A 170 18.15 35.69 -1.74
N GLU A 171 18.56 34.47 -2.06
CA GLU A 171 19.75 34.23 -2.90
C GLU A 171 19.59 34.81 -4.31
N HIS A 172 18.39 34.67 -4.91
CA HIS A 172 18.10 35.26 -6.21
C HIS A 172 18.15 36.79 -6.20
N ILE A 173 17.58 37.40 -5.16
CA ILE A 173 17.64 38.87 -4.98
C ILE A 173 19.08 39.34 -4.75
N ALA A 174 19.84 38.61 -3.91
CA ALA A 174 21.23 38.95 -3.64
C ALA A 174 22.17 38.82 -4.88
N LYS A 175 21.82 37.95 -5.84
CA LYS A 175 22.55 37.84 -7.12
C LYS A 175 22.12 38.86 -8.17
N ALA A 176 20.96 39.48 -7.98
CA ALA A 176 20.42 40.47 -8.92
C ALA A 176 20.81 41.94 -8.58
N ILE A 177 21.42 42.13 -7.38
CA ILE A 177 22.00 43.43 -6.94
C ILE A 177 23.52 43.38 -7.14
#